data_c48ee6cac376c0e313bbdb276aed8699
#
_entry.id   c48ee6cac376c0e313bbdb276aed8699
#
_cell.length_a   1.000
_cell.length_b   1.000
_cell.length_c   1.000
_cell.angle_alpha   90.00
_cell.angle_beta   90.00
_cell.angle_gamma   90.00
#
_symmetry.space_group_name_H-M   'P 1'
#
loop_
_entity.id
_entity.type
_entity.pdbx_description
1 polymer ?
#
loop_
_entity_poly.entity_id
_entity_poly.type
_entity_poly.pdbx_seq_one_letter_code
_entity_poly.pdbx_strand_id
1 'polypeptide(L)'
;TPYNLRNKLVSVGVNDEYLFFNHDDFTGDIRTSHNAVQSILDKTTLLVGHNLKFDLSWLLECGFKYEGKVWDTMVAESVLFRGQRRPLSLKECCRRRKIGIKYATLENAIDSGIGMDKIPIKDLETYGRNDVTITKDLYLQQDLDFKREENKGLIPTLEMMCEFLVTLVEIERNGIYVNPSTLDELKTRLNEEYHSVKKKIDITVQEVMGDAKFNITSGEQLCKIIYSREIIDKNDWAKTFGLGTDANGRKRTPEKYPSNTFRNIVESKTRPVKYCIGTKCKTCDGIGHYRKYKKDGTAYVNLTKCKDCNGEGVFLTETDRIAGFKITPRDQRDVTSLGFKVGMDNLKYIGDRN
;
A
#
# COMPACT_ATOMS: atom_id res chain seq x y z
N THR A 1 7.34 -3.22 -12.82
CA THR A 1 7.48 -4.66 -13.12
C THR A 1 8.00 -4.84 -14.54
N PRO A 2 8.77 -5.88 -14.85
CA PRO A 2 9.25 -6.19 -16.22
C PRO A 2 8.11 -6.50 -17.20
N TYR A 3 6.97 -6.96 -16.72
CA TYR A 3 5.79 -7.33 -17.51
C TYR A 3 4.99 -6.13 -18.05
N ASN A 4 5.34 -4.91 -17.67
CA ASN A 4 4.73 -3.72 -18.25
C ASN A 4 5.56 -3.28 -19.45
N LEU A 5 4.98 -3.34 -20.67
CA LEU A 5 5.63 -2.99 -21.94
C LEU A 5 6.17 -1.54 -22.00
N ARG A 6 5.75 -0.67 -21.11
CA ARG A 6 6.27 0.71 -21.01
C ARG A 6 7.54 0.81 -20.16
N ASN A 7 7.81 -0.18 -19.31
CA ASN A 7 9.00 -0.19 -18.48
C ASN A 7 10.19 -0.70 -19.28
N LYS A 8 11.34 -0.11 -19.05
CA LYS A 8 12.60 -0.47 -19.73
C LYS A 8 13.67 -0.77 -18.69
N LEU A 9 14.58 -1.66 -19.02
CA LEU A 9 15.78 -1.91 -18.24
C LEU A 9 16.70 -0.69 -18.35
N VAL A 10 17.04 -0.08 -17.22
CA VAL A 10 17.86 1.15 -17.18
C VAL A 10 19.34 0.79 -16.97
N SER A 11 19.64 -0.08 -16.04
CA SER A 11 20.99 -0.49 -15.72
C SER A 11 21.05 -1.89 -15.11
N VAL A 12 22.20 -2.53 -15.18
CA VAL A 12 22.53 -3.81 -14.54
C VAL A 12 23.87 -3.70 -13.84
N GLY A 13 23.88 -4.01 -12.55
CA GLY A 13 25.11 -4.20 -11.78
C GLY A 13 25.37 -5.69 -11.59
N VAL A 14 26.54 -6.18 -11.98
CA VAL A 14 26.96 -7.58 -11.79
C VAL A 14 28.45 -7.64 -11.52
N ASN A 15 28.85 -8.26 -10.41
CA ASN A 15 30.23 -8.26 -9.92
C ASN A 15 30.80 -6.83 -9.82
N ASP A 16 31.88 -6.56 -10.51
CA ASP A 16 32.51 -5.25 -10.56
C ASP A 16 32.10 -4.41 -11.78
N GLU A 17 31.17 -4.93 -12.59
CA GLU A 17 30.65 -4.25 -13.79
C GLU A 17 29.33 -3.56 -13.49
N TYR A 18 29.14 -2.36 -14.08
CA TYR A 18 27.87 -1.63 -14.04
C TYR A 18 27.56 -1.10 -15.44
N LEU A 19 26.49 -1.57 -16.02
CA LEU A 19 26.17 -1.39 -17.43
C LEU A 19 24.82 -0.69 -17.57
N PHE A 20 24.78 0.31 -18.46
CA PHE A 20 23.58 1.09 -18.76
C PHE A 20 22.90 0.62 -20.03
N PHE A 21 21.60 0.85 -20.12
CA PHE A 21 20.72 0.51 -21.24
C PHE A 21 19.85 1.70 -21.65
N ASN A 22 18.72 1.89 -21.03
CA ASN A 22 17.73 2.92 -21.39
C ASN A 22 17.73 4.05 -20.36
N HIS A 23 18.88 4.73 -20.19
CA HIS A 23 18.99 5.91 -19.35
C HIS A 23 19.04 7.17 -20.22
N ASP A 24 18.45 8.28 -19.77
CA ASP A 24 18.35 9.52 -20.58
C ASP A 24 19.72 10.08 -21.00
N ASP A 25 20.72 9.99 -20.13
CA ASP A 25 22.09 10.46 -20.39
C ASP A 25 23.01 9.37 -21.00
N PHE A 26 22.51 8.17 -21.28
CA PHE A 26 23.32 7.09 -21.84
C PHE A 26 23.41 7.21 -23.37
N THR A 27 24.62 7.45 -23.86
CA THR A 27 24.93 7.58 -25.31
C THR A 27 25.57 6.33 -25.91
N GLY A 28 25.76 5.26 -25.09
CA GLY A 28 26.38 4.02 -25.54
C GLY A 28 25.45 3.11 -26.35
N ASP A 29 26.02 2.03 -26.90
CA ASP A 29 25.23 1.04 -27.61
C ASP A 29 24.65 -0.02 -26.68
N ILE A 30 23.32 -0.10 -26.61
CA ILE A 30 22.57 -1.06 -25.79
C ILE A 30 22.96 -2.52 -26.13
N ARG A 31 23.27 -2.83 -27.42
CA ARG A 31 23.69 -4.18 -27.82
C ARG A 31 25.03 -4.56 -27.21
N THR A 32 25.94 -3.62 -27.14
CA THR A 32 27.24 -3.84 -26.48
C THR A 32 27.04 -4.13 -24.99
N SER A 33 26.21 -3.36 -24.30
CA SER A 33 25.87 -3.60 -22.89
C SER A 33 25.17 -4.98 -22.71
N HIS A 34 24.25 -5.33 -23.60
CA HIS A 34 23.56 -6.62 -23.57
C HIS A 34 24.54 -7.79 -23.73
N ASN A 35 25.41 -7.73 -24.73
CA ASN A 35 26.40 -8.78 -24.99
C ASN A 35 27.41 -8.93 -23.83
N ALA A 36 27.78 -7.84 -23.19
CA ALA A 36 28.66 -7.86 -22.02
C ALA A 36 27.98 -8.58 -20.84
N VAL A 37 26.74 -8.22 -20.50
CA VAL A 37 25.99 -8.89 -19.42
C VAL A 37 25.80 -10.38 -19.76
N GLN A 38 25.38 -10.72 -20.99
CA GLN A 38 25.19 -12.11 -21.38
C GLN A 38 26.48 -12.92 -21.27
N SER A 39 27.62 -12.35 -21.71
CA SER A 39 28.94 -13.01 -21.59
C SER A 39 29.34 -13.28 -20.14
N ILE A 40 28.88 -12.44 -19.19
CA ILE A 40 29.11 -12.69 -17.77
C ILE A 40 28.19 -13.82 -17.28
N LEU A 41 26.91 -13.79 -17.65
CA LEU A 41 25.94 -14.81 -17.28
C LEU A 41 26.33 -16.20 -17.81
N ASP A 42 26.82 -16.28 -19.04
CA ASP A 42 27.26 -17.55 -19.68
C ASP A 42 28.43 -18.22 -18.93
N LYS A 43 29.22 -17.43 -18.20
CA LYS A 43 30.36 -17.92 -17.40
C LYS A 43 30.01 -18.14 -15.93
N THR A 44 28.83 -17.71 -15.52
CA THR A 44 28.38 -17.73 -14.12
C THR A 44 27.77 -19.09 -13.79
N THR A 45 28.37 -19.79 -12.83
CA THR A 45 27.84 -21.08 -12.32
C THR A 45 26.86 -20.90 -11.16
N LEU A 46 26.99 -19.82 -10.40
CA LEU A 46 26.11 -19.45 -9.29
C LEU A 46 25.79 -17.96 -9.36
N LEU A 47 24.54 -17.63 -9.61
CA LEU A 47 24.04 -16.25 -9.57
C LEU A 47 23.55 -15.92 -8.16
N VAL A 48 24.14 -14.90 -7.56
CA VAL A 48 23.79 -14.42 -6.22
C VAL A 48 23.07 -13.09 -6.31
N GLY A 49 21.96 -12.96 -5.60
CA GLY A 49 21.22 -11.71 -5.50
C GLY A 49 20.43 -11.60 -4.21
N HIS A 50 19.76 -10.48 -4.00
CA HIS A 50 18.86 -10.27 -2.88
C HIS A 50 17.44 -9.99 -3.38
N ASN A 51 16.47 -10.85 -3.08
CA ASN A 51 15.18 -10.90 -3.76
C ASN A 51 15.33 -11.14 -5.27
N LEU A 52 16.17 -12.11 -5.58
CA LEU A 52 16.68 -12.41 -6.92
C LEU A 52 15.56 -12.72 -7.93
N LYS A 53 14.38 -13.12 -7.45
CA LYS A 53 13.21 -13.29 -8.30
C LYS A 53 12.92 -12.03 -9.15
N PHE A 54 13.07 -10.87 -8.55
CA PHE A 54 12.86 -9.59 -9.25
C PHE A 54 13.90 -9.38 -10.36
N ASP A 55 15.18 -9.60 -10.06
CA ASP A 55 16.28 -9.42 -11.03
C ASP A 55 16.21 -10.44 -12.16
N LEU A 56 15.95 -11.72 -11.83
CA LEU A 56 15.76 -12.77 -12.83
C LEU A 56 14.58 -12.46 -13.78
N SER A 57 13.47 -11.96 -13.23
CA SER A 57 12.31 -11.57 -14.06
C SER A 57 12.71 -10.49 -15.07
N TRP A 58 13.49 -9.49 -14.66
CA TRP A 58 13.98 -8.45 -15.57
C TRP A 58 14.97 -9.01 -16.61
N LEU A 59 15.92 -9.80 -16.19
CA LEU A 59 16.90 -10.40 -17.09
C LEU A 59 16.21 -11.23 -18.19
N LEU A 60 15.34 -12.15 -17.78
CA LEU A 60 14.66 -13.05 -18.72
C LEU A 60 13.67 -12.32 -19.64
N GLU A 61 12.95 -11.31 -19.16
CA GLU A 61 12.06 -10.48 -19.99
C GLU A 61 12.85 -9.58 -20.97
N CYS A 62 14.06 -9.16 -20.62
CA CYS A 62 14.94 -8.43 -21.53
C CYS A 62 15.73 -9.32 -22.50
N GLY A 63 15.47 -10.63 -22.53
CA GLY A 63 16.06 -11.57 -23.48
C GLY A 63 17.39 -12.18 -23.07
N PHE A 64 17.84 -11.94 -21.83
CA PHE A 64 18.98 -12.63 -21.27
C PHE A 64 18.66 -14.10 -20.98
N LYS A 65 19.67 -14.96 -21.03
CA LYS A 65 19.57 -16.38 -20.72
C LYS A 65 20.44 -16.72 -19.52
N TYR A 66 19.89 -17.49 -18.60
CA TYR A 66 20.62 -18.03 -17.47
C TYR A 66 19.99 -19.36 -17.02
N GLU A 67 20.80 -20.40 -16.95
CA GLU A 67 20.38 -21.76 -16.57
C GLU A 67 21.20 -22.32 -15.39
N GLY A 68 22.05 -21.48 -14.79
CA GLY A 68 22.89 -21.86 -13.66
C GLY A 68 22.13 -21.91 -12.34
N LYS A 69 22.86 -22.29 -11.28
CA LYS A 69 22.35 -22.26 -9.92
C LYS A 69 22.12 -20.84 -9.44
N VAL A 70 21.16 -20.66 -8.53
CA VAL A 70 20.87 -19.36 -7.92
C VAL A 70 21.01 -19.45 -6.39
N TRP A 71 21.44 -18.32 -5.79
CA TRP A 71 21.42 -18.11 -4.36
C TRP A 71 20.73 -16.76 -4.07
N ASP A 72 19.56 -16.85 -3.49
CA ASP A 72 18.86 -15.64 -3.02
C ASP A 72 19.20 -15.38 -1.55
N THR A 73 19.89 -14.30 -1.27
CA THR A 73 20.31 -13.95 0.10
C THR A 73 19.13 -13.64 1.02
N MET A 74 17.97 -13.23 0.49
CA MET A 74 16.74 -13.04 1.27
C MET A 74 16.16 -14.40 1.68
N VAL A 75 16.14 -15.37 0.77
CA VAL A 75 15.73 -16.76 1.04
C VAL A 75 16.67 -17.40 2.03
N ALA A 76 17.99 -17.29 1.83
CA ALA A 76 19.00 -17.83 2.72
C ALA A 76 18.85 -17.31 4.16
N GLU A 77 18.61 -16.00 4.31
CA GLU A 77 18.37 -15.39 5.63
C GLU A 77 17.09 -15.95 6.29
N SER A 78 16.03 -16.16 5.51
CA SER A 78 14.77 -16.76 5.99
C SER A 78 14.98 -18.19 6.49
N VAL A 79 15.74 -18.99 5.77
CA VAL A 79 16.07 -20.38 6.16
C VAL A 79 16.88 -20.42 7.46
N LEU A 80 17.91 -19.55 7.57
CA LEU A 80 18.71 -19.41 8.79
C LEU A 80 17.89 -19.01 10.02
N PHE A 81 16.78 -18.26 9.82
CA PHE A 81 15.86 -17.91 10.91
C PHE A 81 14.92 -19.02 11.36
N ARG A 82 14.91 -20.18 10.69
CA ARG A 82 14.16 -21.37 11.10
C ARG A 82 12.68 -21.05 11.45
N GLY A 83 12.00 -20.29 10.57
CA GLY A 83 10.59 -19.91 10.73
C GLY A 83 10.32 -18.69 11.62
N GLN A 84 11.33 -18.07 12.21
CA GLN A 84 11.14 -16.82 12.95
C GLN A 84 10.86 -15.68 11.95
N ARG A 85 9.79 -14.93 12.18
CA ARG A 85 9.44 -13.78 11.36
C ARG A 85 10.32 -12.59 11.71
N ARG A 86 11.24 -12.24 10.81
CA ARG A 86 12.10 -11.05 10.90
C ARG A 86 12.08 -10.29 9.59
N PRO A 87 12.32 -8.97 9.61
CA PRO A 87 12.44 -8.19 8.36
C PRO A 87 13.60 -8.71 7.52
N LEU A 88 13.36 -8.92 6.21
CA LEU A 88 14.30 -9.55 5.28
C LEU A 88 14.83 -8.58 4.21
N SER A 89 14.51 -7.27 4.26
CA SER A 89 15.08 -6.32 3.32
C SER A 89 16.60 -6.29 3.41
N LEU A 90 17.29 -6.00 2.30
CA LEU A 90 18.76 -5.93 2.24
C LEU A 90 19.31 -5.04 3.36
N LYS A 91 18.71 -3.86 3.55
CA LYS A 91 19.04 -2.90 4.63
C LYS A 91 19.00 -3.54 6.02
N GLU A 92 17.96 -4.28 6.33
CA GLU A 92 17.81 -4.93 7.64
C GLU A 92 18.71 -6.13 7.82
N CYS A 93 18.97 -6.90 6.75
CA CYS A 93 19.94 -7.98 6.77
C CYS A 93 21.35 -7.44 7.02
N CYS A 94 21.76 -6.41 6.29
CA CYS A 94 23.05 -5.76 6.46
C CYS A 94 23.22 -5.14 7.86
N ARG A 95 22.18 -4.47 8.38
CA ARG A 95 22.20 -3.92 9.75
C ARG A 95 22.42 -5.00 10.81
N ARG A 96 21.73 -6.13 10.71
CA ARG A 96 21.88 -7.23 11.66
C ARG A 96 23.26 -7.86 11.62
N ARG A 97 23.81 -8.00 10.43
CA ARG A 97 25.11 -8.65 10.20
C ARG A 97 26.29 -7.69 10.26
N LYS A 98 26.03 -6.39 10.51
CA LYS A 98 27.03 -5.32 10.54
C LYS A 98 27.86 -5.26 9.25
N ILE A 99 27.24 -5.53 8.12
CA ILE A 99 27.75 -5.32 6.78
C ILE A 99 27.41 -3.87 6.39
N GLY A 100 28.12 -3.26 5.51
CA GLY A 100 27.99 -1.89 5.02
C GLY A 100 26.59 -1.24 5.06
N ILE A 101 26.48 0.01 4.74
CA ILE A 101 25.22 0.78 4.81
C ILE A 101 24.66 0.92 3.40
N LYS A 102 23.38 0.63 3.22
CA LYS A 102 22.65 0.98 2.01
C LYS A 102 22.44 2.49 1.95
N TYR A 103 22.82 3.13 0.84
CA TYR A 103 22.67 4.58 0.68
C TYR A 103 21.18 4.97 0.60
N ALA A 104 20.74 5.81 1.52
CA ALA A 104 19.36 6.27 1.61
C ALA A 104 19.00 7.39 0.59
N THR A 105 20.00 8.00 -0.06
CA THR A 105 19.80 9.16 -0.93
C THR A 105 18.93 8.86 -2.15
N LEU A 106 19.06 7.68 -2.72
CA LEU A 106 18.23 7.26 -3.87
C LEU A 106 16.82 6.78 -3.46
N GLU A 107 16.68 6.21 -2.27
CA GLU A 107 15.35 5.78 -1.78
C GLU A 107 14.38 6.96 -1.76
N ASN A 108 14.81 8.14 -1.32
CA ASN A 108 13.98 9.35 -1.31
C ASN A 108 13.58 9.82 -2.71
N ALA A 109 14.45 9.71 -3.71
CA ALA A 109 14.14 10.06 -5.09
C ALA A 109 13.11 9.09 -5.72
N ILE A 110 13.29 7.80 -5.48
CA ILE A 110 12.37 6.75 -5.94
C ILE A 110 11.00 6.90 -5.28
N ASP A 111 10.94 7.13 -3.98
CA ASP A 111 9.70 7.34 -3.22
C ASP A 111 8.95 8.61 -3.67
N SER A 112 9.70 9.60 -4.18
CA SER A 112 9.14 10.80 -4.80
C SER A 112 8.64 10.58 -6.22
N GLY A 113 8.76 9.37 -6.77
CA GLY A 113 8.28 9.00 -8.11
C GLY A 113 9.21 9.40 -9.25
N ILE A 114 10.48 9.72 -8.97
CA ILE A 114 11.48 10.00 -10.01
C ILE A 114 11.88 8.67 -10.67
N GLY A 115 11.80 8.61 -12.00
CA GLY A 115 12.23 7.42 -12.75
C GLY A 115 13.72 7.18 -12.66
N MET A 116 14.13 5.92 -12.63
CA MET A 116 15.56 5.53 -12.59
C MET A 116 16.35 6.04 -13.79
N ASP A 117 15.69 6.19 -14.93
CA ASP A 117 16.22 6.77 -16.17
C ASP A 117 16.58 8.25 -16.08
N LYS A 118 16.10 8.95 -15.05
CA LYS A 118 16.29 10.39 -14.80
C LYS A 118 17.21 10.69 -13.62
N ILE A 119 17.64 9.69 -12.89
CA ILE A 119 18.60 9.86 -11.79
C ILE A 119 20.01 10.02 -12.40
N PRO A 120 20.83 10.98 -11.96
CA PRO A 120 22.18 11.14 -12.51
C PRO A 120 22.95 9.81 -12.57
N ILE A 121 23.55 9.48 -13.73
CA ILE A 121 24.26 8.22 -13.98
C ILE A 121 25.25 7.88 -12.85
N LYS A 122 26.03 8.88 -12.39
CA LYS A 122 27.03 8.70 -11.34
C LYS A 122 26.41 8.26 -10.00
N ASP A 123 25.25 8.83 -9.67
CA ASP A 123 24.56 8.50 -8.41
C ASP A 123 23.93 7.12 -8.50
N LEU A 124 23.32 6.79 -9.65
CA LEU A 124 22.74 5.49 -9.92
C LEU A 124 23.80 4.37 -9.92
N GLU A 125 24.96 4.63 -10.56
CA GLU A 125 26.09 3.70 -10.56
C GLU A 125 26.64 3.49 -9.15
N THR A 126 26.86 4.57 -8.40
CA THR A 126 27.37 4.49 -7.02
C THR A 126 26.45 3.68 -6.14
N TYR A 127 25.16 3.93 -6.25
CA TYR A 127 24.14 3.17 -5.52
C TYR A 127 24.13 1.69 -5.91
N GLY A 128 24.07 1.39 -7.22
CA GLY A 128 23.98 0.01 -7.70
C GLY A 128 25.24 -0.81 -7.39
N ARG A 129 26.43 -0.23 -7.54
CA ARG A 129 27.70 -0.89 -7.13
C ARG A 129 27.72 -1.18 -5.64
N ASN A 130 27.22 -0.27 -4.82
CA ASN A 130 27.12 -0.51 -3.38
C ASN A 130 26.16 -1.68 -3.08
N ASP A 131 24.99 -1.73 -3.72
CA ASP A 131 24.01 -2.81 -3.52
C ASP A 131 24.60 -4.17 -3.93
N VAL A 132 25.38 -4.25 -5.03
CA VAL A 132 26.11 -5.46 -5.43
C VAL A 132 27.13 -5.85 -4.38
N THR A 133 27.95 -4.91 -3.89
CA THR A 133 29.00 -5.16 -2.89
C THR A 133 28.41 -5.70 -1.59
N ILE A 134 27.41 -5.04 -1.02
CA ILE A 134 26.81 -5.49 0.24
C ILE A 134 26.02 -6.80 0.10
N THR A 135 25.48 -7.09 -1.08
CA THR A 135 24.84 -8.38 -1.39
C THR A 135 25.88 -9.51 -1.43
N LYS A 136 27.04 -9.27 -2.05
CA LYS A 136 28.18 -10.19 -2.04
C LYS A 136 28.68 -10.47 -0.63
N ASP A 137 28.87 -9.42 0.17
CA ASP A 137 29.31 -9.56 1.57
C ASP A 137 28.29 -10.34 2.40
N LEU A 138 27.00 -10.10 2.19
CA LEU A 138 25.92 -10.84 2.82
C LEU A 138 25.97 -12.34 2.45
N TYR A 139 26.14 -12.64 1.17
CA TYR A 139 26.30 -14.02 0.69
C TYR A 139 27.49 -14.70 1.35
N LEU A 140 28.66 -14.07 1.40
CA LEU A 140 29.87 -14.65 2.00
C LEU A 140 29.66 -15.00 3.49
N GLN A 141 28.99 -14.14 4.24
CA GLN A 141 28.65 -14.44 5.63
C GLN A 141 27.63 -15.59 5.76
N GLN A 142 26.64 -15.62 4.89
CA GLN A 142 25.64 -16.69 4.88
C GLN A 142 26.28 -18.05 4.50
N ASP A 143 27.16 -18.08 3.50
CA ASP A 143 27.89 -19.29 3.11
C ASP A 143 28.71 -19.85 4.29
N LEU A 144 29.38 -18.97 5.06
CA LEU A 144 30.05 -19.39 6.30
C LEU A 144 29.06 -19.92 7.36
N ASP A 145 27.90 -19.29 7.51
CA ASP A 145 26.89 -19.74 8.46
C ASP A 145 26.32 -21.12 8.08
N PHE A 146 26.06 -21.38 6.80
CA PHE A 146 25.59 -22.70 6.33
C PHE A 146 26.66 -23.80 6.45
N LYS A 147 27.94 -23.47 6.50
CA LYS A 147 29.04 -24.41 6.72
C LYS A 147 29.17 -24.86 8.18
N ARG A 148 28.52 -24.19 9.13
CA ARG A 148 28.51 -24.59 10.55
C ARG A 148 27.71 -25.87 10.72
N GLU A 149 28.16 -26.75 11.63
CA GLU A 149 27.53 -28.06 11.88
C GLU A 149 26.03 -27.95 12.18
N GLU A 150 25.64 -26.97 13.00
CA GLU A 150 24.24 -26.76 13.38
C GLU A 150 23.33 -26.32 12.22
N ASN A 151 23.90 -25.86 11.09
CA ASN A 151 23.17 -25.34 9.94
C ASN A 151 23.28 -26.21 8.68
N LYS A 152 24.18 -27.18 8.63
CA LYS A 152 24.39 -28.04 7.45
C LYS A 152 23.08 -28.72 6.99
N GLY A 153 22.24 -29.13 7.92
CA GLY A 153 20.93 -29.73 7.62
C GLY A 153 19.94 -28.77 6.94
N LEU A 154 20.23 -27.46 6.87
CA LEU A 154 19.37 -26.46 6.20
C LEU A 154 19.71 -26.29 4.72
N ILE A 155 20.88 -26.77 4.25
CA ILE A 155 21.34 -26.62 2.87
C ILE A 155 20.31 -27.18 1.86
N PRO A 156 19.78 -28.41 2.01
CA PRO A 156 18.78 -28.92 1.07
C PRO A 156 17.52 -28.06 1.01
N THR A 157 17.12 -27.47 2.13
CA THR A 157 15.96 -26.55 2.17
C THR A 157 16.26 -25.27 1.41
N LEU A 158 17.44 -24.70 1.54
CA LEU A 158 17.87 -23.53 0.79
C LEU A 158 17.89 -23.82 -0.71
N GLU A 159 18.52 -24.92 -1.12
CA GLU A 159 18.61 -25.31 -2.53
C GLU A 159 17.20 -25.47 -3.13
N MET A 160 16.33 -26.24 -2.48
CA MET A 160 14.94 -26.41 -2.90
C MET A 160 14.19 -25.07 -3.03
N MET A 161 14.35 -24.16 -2.08
CA MET A 161 13.67 -22.86 -2.12
C MET A 161 14.23 -21.95 -3.23
N CYS A 162 15.52 -22.03 -3.52
CA CYS A 162 16.14 -21.30 -4.63
C CYS A 162 15.68 -21.85 -5.99
N GLU A 163 15.57 -23.16 -6.15
CA GLU A 163 15.00 -23.80 -7.36
C GLU A 163 13.52 -23.45 -7.53
N PHE A 164 12.76 -23.45 -6.43
CA PHE A 164 11.36 -23.02 -6.44
C PHE A 164 11.20 -21.55 -6.84
N LEU A 165 12.12 -20.67 -6.42
CA LEU A 165 12.15 -19.27 -6.84
C LEU A 165 12.27 -19.13 -8.35
N VAL A 166 13.15 -19.90 -8.99
CA VAL A 166 13.29 -19.94 -10.46
C VAL A 166 11.99 -20.39 -11.12
N THR A 167 11.39 -21.46 -10.58
CA THR A 167 10.09 -21.97 -11.06
C THR A 167 8.99 -20.90 -10.95
N LEU A 168 8.97 -20.12 -9.85
CA LEU A 168 8.02 -18.99 -9.68
C LEU A 168 8.21 -17.91 -10.73
N VAL A 169 9.45 -17.61 -11.13
CA VAL A 169 9.72 -16.66 -12.21
C VAL A 169 9.08 -17.15 -13.52
N GLU A 170 9.24 -18.41 -13.86
CA GLU A 170 8.63 -18.99 -15.07
C GLU A 170 7.10 -18.99 -15.02
N ILE A 171 6.52 -19.31 -13.87
CA ILE A 171 5.06 -19.24 -13.68
C ILE A 171 4.55 -17.81 -13.86
N GLU A 172 5.23 -16.82 -13.28
CA GLU A 172 4.85 -15.41 -13.42
C GLU A 172 5.02 -14.89 -14.84
N ARG A 173 6.05 -15.34 -15.57
CA ARG A 173 6.27 -15.01 -16.99
C ARG A 173 5.20 -15.59 -17.90
N ASN A 174 4.77 -16.82 -17.67
CA ASN A 174 3.68 -17.43 -18.42
C ASN A 174 2.34 -16.68 -18.18
N GLY A 175 2.18 -16.07 -17.01
CA GLY A 175 1.00 -15.32 -16.65
C GLY A 175 -0.27 -16.18 -16.57
N ILE A 176 -1.40 -15.51 -16.52
CA ILE A 176 -2.74 -16.13 -16.53
C ILE A 176 -3.53 -15.54 -17.69
N TYR A 177 -4.08 -16.41 -18.53
CA TYR A 177 -4.97 -15.96 -19.57
C TYR A 177 -6.26 -15.39 -18.98
N VAL A 178 -6.58 -14.15 -19.34
CA VAL A 178 -7.84 -13.50 -19.01
C VAL A 178 -8.65 -13.34 -20.30
N ASN A 179 -9.84 -13.91 -20.34
CA ASN A 179 -10.75 -13.71 -21.47
C ASN A 179 -11.34 -12.28 -21.43
N PRO A 180 -11.04 -11.42 -22.42
CA PRO A 180 -11.48 -10.03 -22.41
C PRO A 180 -13.01 -9.89 -22.43
N SER A 181 -13.72 -10.70 -23.21
CA SER A 181 -15.18 -10.61 -23.30
C SER A 181 -15.85 -10.97 -21.98
N THR A 182 -15.42 -12.05 -21.34
CA THR A 182 -15.92 -12.44 -20.01
C THR A 182 -15.60 -11.37 -18.96
N LEU A 183 -14.42 -10.73 -19.04
CA LEU A 183 -14.05 -9.64 -18.13
C LEU A 183 -14.97 -8.43 -18.31
N ASP A 184 -15.29 -8.05 -19.54
CA ASP A 184 -16.17 -6.91 -19.84
C ASP A 184 -17.61 -7.18 -19.41
N GLU A 185 -18.13 -8.40 -19.65
CA GLU A 185 -19.44 -8.85 -19.16
C GLU A 185 -19.52 -8.79 -17.63
N LEU A 186 -18.51 -9.34 -16.94
CA LEU A 186 -18.40 -9.30 -15.47
C LEU A 186 -18.34 -7.88 -14.94
N LYS A 187 -17.54 -7.03 -15.57
CA LYS A 187 -17.40 -5.61 -15.22
C LYS A 187 -18.72 -4.87 -15.34
N THR A 188 -19.46 -5.09 -16.41
CA THR A 188 -20.78 -4.48 -16.64
C THR A 188 -21.76 -4.91 -15.55
N ARG A 189 -21.90 -6.22 -15.34
CA ARG A 189 -22.78 -6.79 -14.32
C ARG A 189 -22.44 -6.30 -12.91
N LEU A 190 -21.16 -6.36 -12.53
CA LEU A 190 -20.72 -5.93 -11.20
C LEU A 190 -20.90 -4.41 -11.00
N ASN A 191 -20.74 -3.60 -12.04
CA ASN A 191 -21.01 -2.17 -11.96
C ASN A 191 -22.50 -1.90 -11.76
N GLU A 192 -23.39 -2.59 -12.44
CA GLU A 192 -24.84 -2.47 -12.26
C GLU A 192 -25.26 -2.87 -10.84
N GLU A 193 -24.77 -4.02 -10.35
CA GLU A 193 -24.99 -4.48 -8.98
C GLU A 193 -24.47 -3.45 -7.95
N TYR A 194 -23.24 -2.95 -8.14
CA TYR A 194 -22.62 -1.95 -7.29
C TYR A 194 -23.49 -0.67 -7.23
N HIS A 195 -23.91 -0.15 -8.39
CA HIS A 195 -24.73 1.06 -8.42
C HIS A 195 -26.11 0.84 -7.79
N SER A 196 -26.71 -0.33 -7.97
CA SER A 196 -27.96 -0.70 -7.33
C SER A 196 -27.85 -0.73 -5.80
N VAL A 197 -26.82 -1.43 -5.29
CA VAL A 197 -26.57 -1.51 -3.84
C VAL A 197 -26.22 -0.14 -3.28
N LYS A 198 -25.35 0.60 -3.96
CA LYS A 198 -24.97 1.96 -3.55
C LYS A 198 -26.17 2.87 -3.43
N LYS A 199 -27.07 2.86 -4.41
CA LYS A 199 -28.30 3.65 -4.39
C LYS A 199 -29.19 3.31 -3.17
N LYS A 200 -29.33 2.03 -2.84
CA LYS A 200 -30.09 1.60 -1.65
C LYS A 200 -29.43 2.15 -0.37
N ILE A 201 -28.11 2.04 -0.26
CA ILE A 201 -27.37 2.56 0.90
C ILE A 201 -27.53 4.09 0.99
N ASP A 202 -27.36 4.81 -0.11
CA ASP A 202 -27.45 6.28 -0.13
C ASP A 202 -28.87 6.74 0.33
N ILE A 203 -29.94 6.06 -0.12
CA ILE A 203 -31.30 6.33 0.33
C ILE A 203 -31.44 6.08 1.84
N THR A 204 -30.99 4.91 2.32
CA THR A 204 -31.09 4.56 3.74
C THR A 204 -30.29 5.54 4.62
N VAL A 205 -29.08 5.92 4.17
CA VAL A 205 -28.27 6.92 4.87
C VAL A 205 -28.96 8.27 4.91
N GLN A 206 -29.57 8.71 3.81
CA GLN A 206 -30.33 9.96 3.77
C GLN A 206 -31.53 9.94 4.71
N GLU A 207 -32.26 8.83 4.80
CA GLU A 207 -33.39 8.68 5.72
C GLU A 207 -33.00 8.84 7.20
N VAL A 208 -31.81 8.32 7.58
CA VAL A 208 -31.37 8.33 8.98
C VAL A 208 -30.49 9.52 9.33
N MET A 209 -29.78 10.12 8.37
CA MET A 209 -28.83 11.23 8.59
C MET A 209 -29.36 12.58 8.10
N GLY A 210 -30.36 12.62 7.22
CA GLY A 210 -30.87 13.80 6.54
C GLY A 210 -30.04 14.16 5.31
N ASP A 211 -30.04 15.43 4.95
CA ASP A 211 -29.44 15.94 3.71
C ASP A 211 -27.91 16.13 3.77
N ALA A 212 -27.29 15.82 4.90
CA ALA A 212 -25.83 15.84 5.02
C ALA A 212 -25.20 14.75 4.15
N LYS A 213 -24.18 15.12 3.38
CA LYS A 213 -23.43 14.16 2.54
C LYS A 213 -22.46 13.36 3.38
N PHE A 214 -22.55 12.04 3.29
CA PHE A 214 -21.65 11.12 3.97
C PHE A 214 -20.88 10.25 2.98
N ASN A 215 -19.59 10.09 3.27
CA ASN A 215 -18.75 9.12 2.56
C ASN A 215 -18.71 7.80 3.36
N ILE A 216 -19.49 6.80 2.93
CA ILE A 216 -19.56 5.50 3.58
C ILE A 216 -18.25 4.69 3.52
N THR A 217 -17.28 5.08 2.67
CA THR A 217 -15.95 4.46 2.65
C THR A 217 -15.02 5.03 3.73
N SER A 218 -15.39 6.15 4.35
CA SER A 218 -14.68 6.72 5.49
C SER A 218 -15.14 6.03 6.78
N GLY A 219 -14.22 5.32 7.44
CA GLY A 219 -14.51 4.64 8.71
C GLY A 219 -15.03 5.58 9.80
N GLU A 220 -14.54 6.83 9.84
CA GLU A 220 -15.04 7.86 10.77
C GLU A 220 -16.49 8.25 10.47
N GLN A 221 -16.83 8.49 9.20
CA GLN A 221 -18.18 8.88 8.83
C GLN A 221 -19.15 7.70 8.96
N LEU A 222 -18.72 6.50 8.59
CA LEU A 222 -19.51 5.29 8.80
C LEU A 222 -19.79 5.04 10.29
N CYS A 223 -18.83 5.31 11.16
CA CYS A 223 -18.99 5.27 12.60
C CYS A 223 -20.12 6.22 13.09
N LYS A 224 -20.16 7.46 12.57
CA LYS A 224 -21.22 8.44 12.88
C LYS A 224 -22.61 7.93 12.46
N ILE A 225 -22.70 7.30 11.29
CA ILE A 225 -23.97 6.74 10.78
C ILE A 225 -24.46 5.59 11.67
N ILE A 226 -23.57 4.66 12.02
CA ILE A 226 -23.95 3.45 12.76
C ILE A 226 -24.23 3.75 14.24
N TYR A 227 -23.30 4.41 14.92
CA TYR A 227 -23.38 4.62 16.37
C TYR A 227 -24.03 5.94 16.76
N SER A 228 -24.37 6.80 15.79
CA SER A 228 -25.02 8.11 16.04
C SER A 228 -24.23 9.04 16.96
N ARG A 229 -22.92 8.85 17.04
CA ARG A 229 -22.02 9.58 17.92
C ARG A 229 -20.75 10.00 17.21
N GLU A 230 -20.18 11.12 17.61
CA GLU A 230 -18.87 11.56 17.18
C GLU A 230 -17.98 11.93 18.39
N ILE A 231 -16.69 11.72 18.26
CA ILE A 231 -15.71 12.04 19.29
C ILE A 231 -15.61 13.56 19.44
N ILE A 232 -15.62 14.06 20.68
CA ILE A 232 -15.46 15.49 20.99
C ILE A 232 -13.99 15.90 20.81
N ASP A 233 -13.06 15.14 21.42
CA ASP A 233 -11.62 15.36 21.33
C ASP A 233 -10.91 14.02 21.07
N LYS A 234 -10.25 13.90 19.91
CA LYS A 234 -9.56 12.67 19.50
C LYS A 234 -8.34 12.33 20.36
N ASN A 235 -7.65 13.35 20.89
CA ASN A 235 -6.47 13.13 21.73
C ASN A 235 -6.88 12.63 23.12
N ASP A 236 -7.88 13.27 23.70
CA ASP A 236 -8.44 12.87 24.98
C ASP A 236 -9.09 11.48 24.90
N TRP A 237 -9.81 11.19 23.81
CA TRP A 237 -10.35 9.87 23.50
C TRP A 237 -9.25 8.79 23.44
N ALA A 238 -8.18 9.04 22.68
CA ALA A 238 -7.08 8.09 22.52
C ALA A 238 -6.36 7.85 23.85
N LYS A 239 -6.14 8.90 24.65
CA LYS A 239 -5.54 8.82 25.99
C LYS A 239 -6.41 8.02 26.95
N THR A 240 -7.72 8.29 26.98
CA THR A 240 -8.68 7.64 27.88
C THR A 240 -8.73 6.13 27.65
N PHE A 241 -8.68 5.68 26.39
CA PHE A 241 -8.73 4.25 26.06
C PHE A 241 -7.35 3.62 25.85
N GLY A 242 -6.25 4.32 26.12
CA GLY A 242 -4.90 3.78 25.92
C GLY A 242 -4.59 3.40 24.47
N LEU A 243 -5.15 4.13 23.49
CA LEU A 243 -4.97 3.82 22.08
C LEU A 243 -3.63 4.34 21.56
N GLY A 244 -3.14 3.72 20.48
CA GLY A 244 -1.89 4.10 19.83
C GLY A 244 -0.79 3.06 20.00
N THR A 245 0.46 3.50 19.85
CA THR A 245 1.65 2.65 19.99
C THR A 245 2.45 3.06 21.24
N ASP A 246 3.17 2.10 21.82
CA ASP A 246 4.14 2.36 22.88
C ASP A 246 5.46 2.94 22.30
N ALA A 247 6.42 3.25 23.16
CA ALA A 247 7.72 3.76 22.76
C ALA A 247 8.52 2.81 21.83
N ASN A 248 8.13 1.53 21.80
CA ASN A 248 8.74 0.51 20.94
C ASN A 248 7.96 0.27 19.64
N GLY A 249 6.94 1.09 19.33
CA GLY A 249 6.10 0.95 18.14
C GLY A 249 5.06 -0.17 18.20
N ARG A 250 4.84 -0.81 19.36
CA ARG A 250 3.84 -1.87 19.53
C ARG A 250 2.48 -1.27 19.81
N LYS A 251 1.42 -1.80 19.20
CA LYS A 251 0.05 -1.39 19.50
C LYS A 251 -0.26 -1.65 20.97
N ARG A 252 -0.73 -0.62 21.66
CA ARG A 252 -1.23 -0.75 23.03
C ARG A 252 -2.51 -1.57 23.07
N THR A 253 -2.70 -2.33 24.13
CA THR A 253 -3.99 -2.98 24.39
C THR A 253 -4.93 -1.95 25.02
N PRO A 254 -6.15 -1.74 24.49
CA PRO A 254 -7.10 -0.81 25.08
C PRO A 254 -7.37 -1.14 26.55
N GLU A 255 -7.48 -0.11 27.38
CA GLU A 255 -7.83 -0.27 28.79
C GLU A 255 -9.20 -0.92 28.94
N LYS A 256 -9.33 -1.77 29.97
CA LYS A 256 -10.58 -2.49 30.24
C LYS A 256 -11.37 -1.74 31.32
N TYR A 257 -12.63 -1.47 31.02
CA TYR A 257 -13.56 -0.85 31.94
C TYR A 257 -14.78 -1.74 32.20
N PRO A 258 -15.37 -1.70 33.42
CA PRO A 258 -16.70 -2.27 33.64
C PRO A 258 -17.74 -1.63 32.70
N SER A 259 -18.76 -2.37 32.31
CA SER A 259 -19.73 -1.95 31.30
C SER A 259 -20.40 -0.60 31.60
N ASN A 260 -20.74 -0.34 32.86
CA ASN A 260 -21.34 0.95 33.25
C ASN A 260 -20.33 2.10 33.13
N THR A 261 -19.09 1.88 33.57
CA THR A 261 -17.99 2.87 33.48
C THR A 261 -17.70 3.14 32.00
N PHE A 262 -17.63 2.11 31.15
CA PHE A 262 -17.43 2.26 29.71
C PHE A 262 -18.53 3.13 29.09
N ARG A 263 -19.80 2.87 29.41
CA ARG A 263 -20.95 3.65 28.90
C ARG A 263 -20.82 5.13 29.30
N ASN A 264 -20.56 5.41 30.56
CA ASN A 264 -20.41 6.78 31.07
C ASN A 264 -19.24 7.50 30.37
N ILE A 265 -18.11 6.83 30.16
CA ILE A 265 -16.96 7.38 29.41
C ILE A 265 -17.37 7.71 27.99
N VAL A 266 -18.03 6.79 27.28
CA VAL A 266 -18.51 7.03 25.90
C VAL A 266 -19.43 8.24 25.88
N GLU A 267 -20.39 8.35 26.80
CA GLU A 267 -21.31 9.48 26.87
C GLU A 267 -20.60 10.81 27.12
N SER A 268 -19.60 10.84 27.99
CA SER A 268 -18.85 12.07 28.35
C SER A 268 -17.85 12.48 27.25
N LYS A 269 -17.33 11.55 26.46
CA LYS A 269 -16.27 11.82 25.44
C LYS A 269 -16.80 11.90 24.01
N THR A 270 -18.10 11.65 23.82
CA THR A 270 -18.76 11.76 22.52
C THR A 270 -19.99 12.63 22.60
N ARG A 271 -20.38 13.22 21.46
CA ARG A 271 -21.65 13.92 21.34
C ARG A 271 -22.55 13.22 20.31
N PRO A 272 -23.87 13.29 20.45
CA PRO A 272 -24.78 12.74 19.45
C PRO A 272 -24.66 13.52 18.14
N VAL A 273 -24.72 12.79 17.03
CA VAL A 273 -24.80 13.38 15.70
C VAL A 273 -26.22 13.85 15.45
N LYS A 274 -26.38 15.06 14.93
CA LYS A 274 -27.70 15.66 14.69
C LYS A 274 -28.18 15.39 13.25
N TYR A 275 -29.48 15.20 13.11
CA TYR A 275 -30.14 15.09 11.81
C TYR A 275 -30.13 16.46 11.13
N CYS A 276 -29.68 16.51 9.87
CA CYS A 276 -29.53 17.74 9.12
C CYS A 276 -30.61 17.90 8.06
N ILE A 277 -31.20 19.08 7.98
CA ILE A 277 -32.10 19.45 6.88
C ILE A 277 -31.38 20.45 5.98
N GLY A 278 -31.38 20.19 4.67
CA GLY A 278 -30.73 21.01 3.67
C GLY A 278 -31.70 22.02 3.06
N THR A 279 -31.31 23.30 3.09
CA THR A 279 -31.98 24.34 2.31
C THR A 279 -31.17 24.62 1.06
N LYS A 280 -31.80 24.58 -0.11
CA LYS A 280 -31.16 24.79 -1.41
C LYS A 280 -30.51 26.16 -1.48
N CYS A 281 -29.24 26.21 -1.90
CA CYS A 281 -28.54 27.47 -2.10
C CYS A 281 -29.14 28.20 -3.31
N LYS A 282 -29.65 29.41 -3.07
CA LYS A 282 -30.28 30.23 -4.11
C LYS A 282 -29.29 30.75 -5.16
N THR A 283 -28.04 30.97 -4.77
CA THR A 283 -27.01 31.54 -5.65
C THR A 283 -26.53 30.57 -6.74
N CYS A 284 -26.48 29.29 -6.45
CA CYS A 284 -26.07 28.26 -7.41
C CYS A 284 -27.20 27.28 -7.74
N ASP A 285 -28.41 27.58 -7.31
CA ASP A 285 -29.62 26.77 -7.51
C ASP A 285 -29.44 25.29 -7.08
N GLY A 286 -28.70 25.07 -6.01
CA GLY A 286 -28.42 23.74 -5.47
C GLY A 286 -27.28 22.98 -6.15
N ILE A 287 -26.66 23.51 -7.19
CA ILE A 287 -25.62 22.81 -7.96
C ILE A 287 -24.26 22.81 -7.23
N GLY A 288 -24.01 23.79 -6.36
CA GLY A 288 -22.73 23.96 -5.66
C GLY A 288 -21.66 24.66 -6.48
N HIS A 289 -21.79 24.66 -7.77
CA HIS A 289 -20.83 25.23 -8.71
C HIS A 289 -21.56 26.01 -9.80
N TYR A 290 -20.88 26.99 -10.41
CA TYR A 290 -21.38 27.71 -11.58
C TYR A 290 -20.25 27.93 -12.58
N ARG A 291 -20.65 28.11 -13.86
CA ARG A 291 -19.71 28.35 -14.93
C ARG A 291 -19.51 29.88 -15.07
N LYS A 292 -18.25 30.30 -15.01
CA LYS A 292 -17.91 31.71 -15.34
C LYS A 292 -17.67 31.86 -16.82
N TYR A 293 -17.94 33.06 -17.30
CA TYR A 293 -17.72 33.46 -18.69
C TYR A 293 -16.68 34.58 -18.74
N LYS A 294 -15.85 34.56 -19.77
CA LYS A 294 -14.91 35.63 -20.08
C LYS A 294 -15.66 36.84 -20.62
N LYS A 295 -14.97 38.01 -20.75
CA LYS A 295 -15.56 39.23 -21.32
C LYS A 295 -16.00 39.07 -22.78
N ASP A 296 -15.42 38.13 -23.52
CA ASP A 296 -15.77 37.74 -24.88
C ASP A 296 -16.94 36.77 -25.01
N GLY A 297 -17.57 36.41 -23.90
CA GLY A 297 -18.69 35.46 -23.84
C GLY A 297 -18.30 34.00 -23.83
N THR A 298 -17.01 33.65 -23.94
CA THR A 298 -16.55 32.24 -23.85
C THR A 298 -16.55 31.74 -22.43
N ALA A 299 -17.02 30.50 -22.23
CA ALA A 299 -17.05 29.86 -20.92
C ALA A 299 -15.65 29.41 -20.48
N TYR A 300 -15.33 29.56 -19.19
CA TYR A 300 -14.16 28.92 -18.62
C TYR A 300 -14.36 27.39 -18.59
N VAL A 301 -13.29 26.64 -18.81
CA VAL A 301 -13.33 25.16 -18.80
C VAL A 301 -13.67 24.64 -17.40
N ASN A 302 -13.09 25.25 -16.37
CA ASN A 302 -13.29 24.83 -14.98
C ASN A 302 -14.53 25.49 -14.36
N LEU A 303 -15.32 24.70 -13.65
CA LEU A 303 -16.42 25.18 -12.83
C LEU A 303 -15.88 25.92 -11.60
N THR A 304 -16.53 27.01 -11.22
CA THR A 304 -16.18 27.78 -10.02
C THR A 304 -17.06 27.33 -8.87
N LYS A 305 -16.49 27.04 -7.73
CA LYS A 305 -17.24 26.76 -6.49
C LYS A 305 -18.15 27.94 -6.13
N CYS A 306 -19.38 27.65 -5.77
CA CYS A 306 -20.26 28.65 -5.19
C CYS A 306 -19.70 29.10 -3.84
N LYS A 307 -19.46 30.39 -3.67
CA LYS A 307 -18.90 30.95 -2.44
C LYS A 307 -19.87 30.90 -1.27
N ASP A 308 -21.16 31.06 -1.54
CA ASP A 308 -22.19 31.16 -0.52
C ASP A 308 -22.43 29.84 0.21
N CYS A 309 -22.47 28.72 -0.54
CA CYS A 309 -22.61 27.37 0.04
C CYS A 309 -21.30 26.59 0.05
N ASN A 310 -20.17 27.23 -0.21
CA ASN A 310 -18.85 26.63 -0.27
C ASN A 310 -18.75 25.37 -1.14
N GLY A 311 -19.55 25.34 -2.23
CA GLY A 311 -19.57 24.22 -3.17
C GLY A 311 -20.52 23.09 -2.80
N GLU A 312 -21.22 23.15 -1.67
CA GLU A 312 -22.11 22.08 -1.18
C GLU A 312 -23.47 22.06 -1.91
N GLY A 313 -23.91 23.19 -2.45
CA GLY A 313 -25.22 23.34 -3.09
C GLY A 313 -26.38 23.56 -2.11
N VAL A 314 -26.20 23.24 -0.84
CA VAL A 314 -27.19 23.37 0.22
C VAL A 314 -26.60 24.02 1.46
N PHE A 315 -27.46 24.64 2.27
CA PHE A 315 -27.14 25.07 3.63
C PHE A 315 -27.77 24.03 4.58
N LEU A 316 -26.93 23.42 5.41
CA LEU A 316 -27.36 22.41 6.37
C LEU A 316 -27.74 23.06 7.70
N THR A 317 -28.92 22.73 8.22
CA THR A 317 -29.39 23.14 9.54
C THR A 317 -29.57 21.89 10.39
N GLU A 318 -28.89 21.86 11.54
CA GLU A 318 -29.06 20.79 12.53
C GLU A 318 -30.43 20.88 13.21
N THR A 319 -31.07 19.75 13.40
CA THR A 319 -32.33 19.62 14.15
C THR A 319 -32.06 19.02 15.54
N ASP A 320 -33.05 18.99 16.40
CA ASP A 320 -32.96 18.31 17.70
C ASP A 320 -32.97 16.78 17.61
N ARG A 321 -33.35 16.24 16.44
CA ARG A 321 -33.37 14.79 16.18
C ARG A 321 -31.95 14.23 16.14
N ILE A 322 -31.71 13.13 16.86
CA ILE A 322 -30.45 12.37 16.76
C ILE A 322 -30.47 11.56 15.46
N ALA A 323 -29.43 11.72 14.65
CA ALA A 323 -29.24 11.03 13.39
C ALA A 323 -28.62 9.65 13.58
N GLY A 324 -28.70 8.80 12.52
CA GLY A 324 -28.08 7.48 12.45
C GLY A 324 -28.87 6.35 13.08
N PHE A 325 -28.27 5.16 13.10
CA PHE A 325 -28.91 3.91 13.53
C PHE A 325 -28.95 3.72 15.05
N LYS A 326 -28.25 4.55 15.83
CA LYS A 326 -28.21 4.54 17.31
C LYS A 326 -27.74 3.21 17.90
N ILE A 327 -26.91 2.47 17.19
CA ILE A 327 -26.33 1.21 17.68
C ILE A 327 -25.43 1.51 18.90
N THR A 328 -25.54 0.66 19.92
CA THR A 328 -24.69 0.76 21.12
C THR A 328 -23.42 -0.08 20.93
N PRO A 329 -22.20 0.48 21.13
CA PRO A 329 -20.99 -0.31 21.09
C PRO A 329 -20.97 -1.34 22.24
N ARG A 330 -20.42 -2.53 21.99
CA ARG A 330 -20.42 -3.66 22.97
C ARG A 330 -19.62 -3.33 24.22
N ASP A 331 -18.37 -2.99 24.01
CA ASP A 331 -17.40 -2.67 25.03
C ASP A 331 -16.14 -2.01 24.42
N GLN A 332 -15.09 -1.83 25.22
CA GLN A 332 -13.83 -1.23 24.78
C GLN A 332 -13.13 -1.95 23.63
N ARG A 333 -13.45 -3.21 23.32
CA ARG A 333 -12.90 -3.93 22.14
C ARG A 333 -13.37 -3.32 20.83
N ASP A 334 -14.49 -2.61 20.86
CA ASP A 334 -15.01 -1.91 19.68
C ASP A 334 -14.39 -0.51 19.49
N VAL A 335 -13.64 0.00 20.47
CA VAL A 335 -13.04 1.34 20.41
C VAL A 335 -11.85 1.39 19.46
N THR A 336 -11.80 2.47 18.68
CA THR A 336 -10.70 2.81 17.76
C THR A 336 -10.33 4.29 17.88
N SER A 337 -9.24 4.71 17.25
CA SER A 337 -8.86 6.14 17.18
C SER A 337 -9.87 7.02 16.42
N LEU A 338 -10.74 6.42 15.63
CA LEU A 338 -11.77 7.08 14.83
C LEU A 338 -13.17 6.97 15.45
N GLY A 339 -13.30 6.41 16.65
CA GLY A 339 -14.56 6.15 17.34
C GLY A 339 -14.74 4.68 17.64
N PHE A 340 -15.53 4.00 16.84
CA PHE A 340 -15.84 2.58 17.03
C PHE A 340 -15.52 1.76 15.78
N LYS A 341 -15.38 0.46 15.93
CA LYS A 341 -15.12 -0.47 14.83
C LYS A 341 -16.32 -0.54 13.89
N VAL A 342 -16.03 -0.40 12.59
CA VAL A 342 -17.01 -0.53 11.50
C VAL A 342 -16.52 -1.48 10.42
N GLY A 343 -15.61 -2.40 10.77
CA GLY A 343 -15.13 -3.44 9.85
C GLY A 343 -16.22 -4.49 9.55
N MET A 344 -16.00 -5.31 8.52
CA MET A 344 -16.97 -6.30 8.02
C MET A 344 -17.51 -7.22 9.12
N ASP A 345 -16.62 -7.73 9.98
CA ASP A 345 -17.04 -8.64 11.07
C ASP A 345 -17.93 -7.95 12.11
N ASN A 346 -17.69 -6.66 12.38
CA ASN A 346 -18.54 -5.88 13.26
C ASN A 346 -19.89 -5.57 12.62
N LEU A 347 -19.91 -5.26 11.32
CA LEU A 347 -21.15 -5.00 10.59
C LEU A 347 -22.03 -6.25 10.52
N LYS A 348 -21.45 -7.42 10.27
CA LYS A 348 -22.17 -8.71 10.34
C LYS A 348 -22.76 -8.95 11.71
N TYR A 349 -21.94 -8.79 12.77
CA TYR A 349 -22.41 -8.94 14.15
C TYR A 349 -23.58 -7.99 14.50
N ILE A 350 -23.55 -6.75 14.00
CA ILE A 350 -24.64 -5.76 14.18
C ILE A 350 -25.88 -6.22 13.40
N GLY A 351 -25.72 -6.66 12.15
CA GLY A 351 -26.81 -7.12 11.30
C GLY A 351 -27.52 -8.36 11.83
N ASP A 352 -26.80 -9.28 12.46
CA ASP A 352 -27.36 -10.50 13.04
C ASP A 352 -28.20 -10.25 14.31
N ARG A 353 -28.13 -9.05 14.90
CA ARG A 353 -28.80 -8.70 16.17
C ARG A 353 -29.88 -7.63 16.07
N ASN A 354 -30.00 -6.95 14.95
CA ASN A 354 -30.97 -5.89 14.67
C ASN A 354 -31.78 -6.20 13.41
#